data_ccd9efdf911dad4e71d8bb340a3de14f
#
_entry.id   ccd9efdf911dad4e71d8bb340a3de14f
#
_cell.length_a   1.000
_cell.length_b   1.000
_cell.length_c   1.000
_cell.angle_alpha   90.00
_cell.angle_beta   90.00
_cell.angle_gamma   90.00
#
_symmetry.space_group_name_H-M   'P 1'
#
loop_
_entity.id
_entity.type
_entity.pdbx_description
1 polymer ?
#
loop_
_entity_poly.entity_id
_entity_poly.type
_entity_poly.pdbx_seq_one_letter_code
_entity_poly.pdbx_strand_id
1 'polypeptide(L)'
;MKRILIVALLLITTHSMAQSGVWQGKGRIAISSDGNEHDHDDWSATAISIALLGASGLQDALCLYTYSDHIWGSNQTLPTNEIGASSYEQMRESALRGAELFGFDKSRFVCAVDNAEIAYERLKEQINLSTADNPLIIVAGGPMQVVGEAINRADRGKLKYVSLITHSKWNNNHGANVAGSKWDKHGELGWTYGQIAETQSRFGLNCVYITLNSTCKCN
;
A
#
# COMPACT_ATOMS: atom_id res chain seq x y z
N MET A 1 52.38 -17.60 -2.33
CA MET A 1 51.65 -16.37 -1.98
C MET A 1 50.78 -15.78 -3.09
N LYS A 2 51.00 -16.08 -4.38
CA LYS A 2 50.16 -15.54 -5.50
C LYS A 2 48.75 -16.15 -5.65
N ARG A 3 48.49 -17.35 -5.10
CA ARG A 3 47.18 -18.03 -5.26
C ARG A 3 46.10 -17.56 -4.25
N ILE A 4 46.48 -17.00 -3.12
CA ILE A 4 45.56 -16.50 -2.10
C ILE A 4 44.94 -15.16 -2.50
N LEU A 5 45.66 -14.35 -3.28
CA LEU A 5 45.20 -13.04 -3.72
C LEU A 5 44.04 -13.14 -4.77
N ILE A 6 44.07 -14.18 -5.60
CA ILE A 6 43.03 -14.41 -6.64
C ILE A 6 41.72 -14.87 -6.04
N VAL A 7 41.77 -15.67 -4.96
CA VAL A 7 40.54 -16.13 -4.28
C VAL A 7 39.85 -15.00 -3.50
N ALA A 8 40.63 -14.10 -2.89
CA ALA A 8 40.12 -12.91 -2.21
C ALA A 8 39.45 -11.91 -3.20
N LEU A 9 40.02 -11.76 -4.40
CA LEU A 9 39.47 -10.88 -5.43
C LEU A 9 38.15 -11.44 -6.03
N LEU A 10 38.04 -12.75 -6.15
CA LEU A 10 36.79 -13.41 -6.63
C LEU A 10 35.66 -13.36 -5.61
N LEU A 11 35.94 -13.32 -4.32
CA LEU A 11 34.93 -13.19 -3.26
C LEU A 11 34.39 -11.76 -3.14
N ILE A 12 35.11 -10.76 -3.56
CA ILE A 12 34.68 -9.35 -3.53
C ILE A 12 33.70 -9.04 -4.70
N THR A 13 33.85 -9.77 -5.82
CA THR A 13 33.00 -9.51 -7.01
C THR A 13 31.61 -10.17 -6.97
N THR A 14 31.35 -11.09 -6.05
CA THR A 14 30.05 -11.78 -5.96
C THR A 14 29.02 -11.08 -5.08
N HIS A 15 29.39 -10.01 -4.37
CA HIS A 15 28.45 -9.27 -3.51
C HIS A 15 27.79 -8.07 -4.18
N SER A 16 28.05 -7.82 -5.47
CA SER A 16 27.57 -6.61 -6.16
C SER A 16 26.39 -6.82 -7.10
N MET A 17 25.80 -8.02 -7.19
CA MET A 17 24.77 -8.32 -8.20
C MET A 17 23.41 -8.71 -7.63
N ALA A 18 23.11 -8.38 -6.39
CA ALA A 18 21.83 -8.70 -5.80
C ALA A 18 21.18 -7.50 -5.05
N GLN A 19 21.16 -6.35 -5.69
CA GLN A 19 20.41 -5.21 -5.15
C GLN A 19 19.86 -4.31 -6.25
N SER A 20 19.00 -4.86 -7.09
CA SER A 20 17.99 -4.06 -7.80
C SER A 20 16.63 -4.26 -7.14
N GLY A 21 16.57 -4.10 -5.84
CA GLY A 21 15.31 -4.00 -5.11
C GLY A 21 14.71 -2.61 -5.30
N VAL A 22 13.40 -2.54 -5.42
CA VAL A 22 12.62 -1.31 -5.56
C VAL A 22 12.87 -0.30 -4.41
N TRP A 23 13.32 -0.76 -3.25
CA TRP A 23 13.71 0.05 -2.10
C TRP A 23 15.24 0.13 -1.95
N GLN A 24 15.79 1.31 -2.14
CA GLN A 24 17.22 1.56 -1.99
C GLN A 24 17.61 2.16 -0.62
N GLY A 25 16.81 1.95 0.40
CA GLY A 25 17.07 2.47 1.74
C GLY A 25 16.87 3.98 1.91
N LYS A 26 16.27 4.64 0.92
CA LYS A 26 15.97 6.07 1.00
C LYS A 26 14.46 6.32 0.86
N GLY A 27 13.97 7.29 1.61
CA GLY A 27 12.61 7.75 1.53
C GLY A 27 11.66 7.06 2.51
N ARG A 28 10.38 7.16 2.25
CA ARG A 28 9.30 6.73 3.12
C ARG A 28 8.35 5.79 2.39
N ILE A 29 7.66 4.98 3.16
CA ILE A 29 6.65 4.03 2.67
C ILE A 29 5.31 4.41 3.25
N ALA A 30 4.29 4.52 2.41
CA ALA A 30 2.89 4.52 2.80
C ALA A 30 2.19 3.29 2.24
N ILE A 31 1.31 2.69 3.01
CA ILE A 31 0.50 1.56 2.57
C ILE A 31 -0.97 1.95 2.62
N SER A 32 -1.70 1.59 1.57
CA SER A 32 -3.15 1.66 1.46
C SER A 32 -3.65 0.23 1.31
N SER A 33 -4.27 -0.32 2.35
CA SER A 33 -4.67 -1.71 2.44
C SER A 33 -6.18 -1.86 2.34
N ASP A 34 -6.62 -2.84 1.59
CA ASP A 34 -8.03 -3.21 1.44
C ASP A 34 -8.67 -3.58 2.79
N GLY A 35 -9.92 -3.92 2.78
CA GLY A 35 -10.70 -4.29 3.95
C GLY A 35 -12.11 -4.69 3.55
N ASN A 36 -12.20 -5.57 2.58
CA ASN A 36 -13.48 -6.09 2.11
C ASN A 36 -14.13 -6.98 3.18
N GLU A 37 -15.43 -6.86 3.36
CA GLU A 37 -16.19 -7.52 4.43
C GLU A 37 -16.18 -9.06 4.40
N HIS A 38 -15.83 -9.66 3.27
CA HIS A 38 -15.86 -11.11 3.08
C HIS A 38 -14.54 -11.70 2.62
N ASP A 39 -13.48 -10.91 2.66
CA ASP A 39 -12.22 -11.29 2.06
C ASP A 39 -11.15 -11.53 3.13
N HIS A 40 -10.87 -12.82 3.37
CA HIS A 40 -9.88 -13.24 4.38
C HIS A 40 -8.46 -12.88 3.99
N ASP A 41 -8.18 -12.71 2.70
CA ASP A 41 -6.86 -12.33 2.23
C ASP A 41 -6.52 -10.87 2.58
N ASP A 42 -7.49 -9.98 2.69
CA ASP A 42 -7.27 -8.61 3.15
C ASP A 42 -6.70 -8.54 4.58
N TRP A 43 -7.25 -9.34 5.48
CA TRP A 43 -6.76 -9.39 6.87
C TRP A 43 -5.37 -9.99 6.94
N SER A 44 -5.16 -11.05 6.17
CA SER A 44 -3.87 -11.71 6.08
C SER A 44 -2.83 -10.80 5.44
N ALA A 45 -3.18 -10.09 4.38
CA ALA A 45 -2.29 -9.15 3.70
C ALA A 45 -1.86 -8.01 4.64
N THR A 46 -2.79 -7.49 5.46
CA THR A 46 -2.46 -6.48 6.46
C THR A 46 -1.48 -7.01 7.49
N ALA A 47 -1.75 -8.15 8.10
CA ALA A 47 -0.85 -8.75 9.09
C ALA A 47 0.52 -9.10 8.49
N ILE A 48 0.55 -9.70 7.30
CA ILE A 48 1.77 -10.12 6.61
C ILE A 48 2.60 -8.90 6.19
N SER A 49 1.99 -7.86 5.65
CA SER A 49 2.73 -6.66 5.23
C SER A 49 3.41 -5.96 6.41
N ILE A 50 2.74 -5.87 7.56
CA ILE A 50 3.31 -5.32 8.78
C ILE A 50 4.46 -6.20 9.29
N ALA A 51 4.28 -7.53 9.30
CA ALA A 51 5.31 -8.46 9.69
C ALA A 51 6.56 -8.39 8.79
N LEU A 52 6.36 -8.30 7.46
CA LEU A 52 7.45 -8.18 6.50
C LEU A 52 8.22 -6.87 6.67
N LEU A 53 7.52 -5.75 6.86
CA LEU A 53 8.16 -4.46 7.14
C LEU A 53 8.95 -4.50 8.45
N GLY A 54 8.36 -5.07 9.50
CA GLY A 54 9.00 -5.23 10.80
C GLY A 54 10.25 -6.12 10.75
N ALA A 55 10.14 -7.29 10.10
CA ALA A 55 11.27 -8.20 9.92
C ALA A 55 12.39 -7.61 9.04
N SER A 56 12.05 -6.67 8.18
CA SER A 56 13.00 -5.97 7.32
C SER A 56 13.61 -4.72 7.97
N GLY A 57 13.28 -4.40 9.22
CA GLY A 57 13.79 -3.22 9.91
C GLY A 57 13.29 -1.89 9.33
N LEU A 58 12.09 -1.87 8.74
CA LEU A 58 11.53 -0.71 8.04
C LEU A 58 10.53 0.09 8.87
N GLN A 59 10.55 -0.06 10.20
CA GLN A 59 9.64 0.65 11.10
C GLN A 59 9.71 2.18 10.91
N ASP A 60 10.91 2.72 10.81
CA ASP A 60 11.11 4.17 10.64
C ASP A 60 10.73 4.65 9.23
N ALA A 61 10.84 3.77 8.24
CA ALA A 61 10.47 4.09 6.86
C ALA A 61 8.95 4.15 6.64
N LEU A 62 8.17 3.38 7.38
CA LEU A 62 6.71 3.43 7.31
C LEU A 62 6.19 4.74 7.89
N CYS A 63 5.69 5.63 7.05
CA CYS A 63 5.16 6.92 7.48
C CYS A 63 3.64 6.94 7.66
N LEU A 64 2.92 6.05 6.98
CA LEU A 64 1.48 5.90 7.07
C LEU A 64 1.06 4.49 6.66
N TYR A 65 0.08 3.95 7.36
CA TYR A 65 -0.63 2.73 7.00
C TYR A 65 -2.13 3.01 7.08
N THR A 66 -2.80 3.13 5.94
CA THR A 66 -4.27 3.15 5.91
C THR A 66 -4.77 1.72 5.71
N TYR A 67 -5.84 1.37 6.42
CA TYR A 67 -6.48 0.07 6.32
C TYR A 67 -7.99 0.21 6.24
N SER A 68 -8.68 -0.83 5.81
CA SER A 68 -10.11 -0.78 5.48
C SER A 68 -10.39 0.30 4.44
N ASP A 69 -9.57 0.36 3.39
CA ASP A 69 -9.65 1.39 2.34
C ASP A 69 -10.80 1.15 1.37
N HIS A 70 -11.51 0.03 1.49
CA HIS A 70 -12.80 -0.21 0.83
C HIS A 70 -13.92 0.55 1.52
N ILE A 71 -13.85 1.88 1.49
CA ILE A 71 -14.73 2.78 2.26
C ILE A 71 -16.21 2.68 1.90
N TRP A 72 -16.53 2.14 0.74
CA TRP A 72 -17.92 1.88 0.31
C TRP A 72 -18.40 0.47 0.68
N GLY A 73 -17.49 -0.41 1.02
CA GLY A 73 -17.79 -1.73 1.52
C GLY A 73 -18.19 -1.65 2.99
N SER A 74 -19.16 -2.42 3.35
CA SER A 74 -19.60 -2.50 4.72
C SER A 74 -18.90 -3.66 5.42
N ASN A 75 -17.66 -3.48 5.80
CA ASN A 75 -17.00 -4.43 6.68
C ASN A 75 -17.19 -4.10 8.16
N GLN A 76 -18.11 -3.17 8.47
CA GLN A 76 -18.30 -2.66 9.83
C GLN A 76 -19.12 -3.57 10.73
N THR A 77 -20.07 -4.30 10.19
CA THR A 77 -21.13 -4.90 11.01
C THR A 77 -21.40 -6.38 10.78
N LEU A 78 -20.89 -6.98 9.72
CA LEU A 78 -21.20 -8.38 9.43
C LEU A 78 -20.23 -9.33 10.15
N PRO A 79 -20.77 -10.29 10.92
CA PRO A 79 -19.98 -11.41 11.40
C PRO A 79 -19.43 -12.18 10.19
N THR A 80 -18.14 -12.42 10.17
CA THR A 80 -17.51 -12.92 8.97
C THR A 80 -17.20 -14.38 9.01
N ASN A 81 -17.28 -15.03 10.13
CA ASN A 81 -16.75 -16.37 10.21
C ASN A 81 -17.11 -17.10 11.48
N GLU A 82 -16.52 -18.25 11.57
CA GLU A 82 -16.62 -19.22 12.66
C GLU A 82 -16.25 -18.65 14.03
N ILE A 83 -15.46 -17.58 14.09
CA ILE A 83 -15.08 -16.92 15.36
C ILE A 83 -16.03 -15.78 15.76
N GLY A 84 -17.01 -15.45 14.93
CA GLY A 84 -18.04 -14.46 15.24
C GLY A 84 -17.60 -13.01 15.29
N ALA A 85 -16.34 -12.71 14.92
CA ALA A 85 -15.85 -11.32 14.80
C ALA A 85 -16.26 -10.72 13.46
N SER A 86 -16.52 -9.42 13.42
CA SER A 86 -16.73 -8.69 12.17
C SER A 86 -15.42 -8.52 11.41
N SER A 87 -15.48 -8.39 10.08
CA SER A 87 -14.29 -8.09 9.28
C SER A 87 -13.65 -6.76 9.66
N TYR A 88 -14.46 -5.80 10.07
CA TYR A 88 -13.99 -4.53 10.61
C TYR A 88 -13.08 -4.73 11.85
N GLU A 89 -13.53 -5.51 12.83
CA GLU A 89 -12.75 -5.77 14.04
C GLU A 89 -11.48 -6.56 13.75
N GLN A 90 -11.58 -7.56 12.88
CA GLN A 90 -10.43 -8.37 12.49
C GLN A 90 -9.38 -7.56 11.75
N MET A 91 -9.81 -6.68 10.84
CA MET A 91 -8.92 -5.79 10.12
C MET A 91 -8.23 -4.80 11.07
N ARG A 92 -9.01 -4.22 11.99
CA ARG A 92 -8.50 -3.32 13.02
C ARG A 92 -7.49 -4.02 13.93
N GLU A 93 -7.80 -5.24 14.37
CA GLU A 93 -6.88 -6.01 15.21
C GLU A 93 -5.62 -6.41 14.44
N SER A 94 -5.74 -6.85 13.20
CA SER A 94 -4.60 -7.16 12.33
C SER A 94 -3.66 -5.96 12.19
N ALA A 95 -4.21 -4.77 11.99
CA ALA A 95 -3.42 -3.56 11.86
C ALA A 95 -2.77 -3.11 13.18
N LEU A 96 -3.57 -2.93 14.23
CA LEU A 96 -3.09 -2.31 15.46
C LEU A 96 -2.27 -3.26 16.34
N ARG A 97 -2.64 -4.54 16.39
CA ARG A 97 -1.86 -5.56 17.10
C ARG A 97 -0.59 -5.91 16.33
N GLY A 98 -0.66 -5.97 15.00
CA GLY A 98 0.52 -6.11 14.17
C GLY A 98 1.50 -4.96 14.39
N ALA A 99 1.03 -3.72 14.41
CA ALA A 99 1.85 -2.56 14.73
C ALA A 99 2.56 -2.70 16.08
N GLU A 100 1.84 -3.11 17.13
CA GLU A 100 2.40 -3.31 18.46
C GLU A 100 3.44 -4.42 18.50
N LEU A 101 3.13 -5.58 17.91
CA LEU A 101 4.02 -6.74 17.91
C LEU A 101 5.34 -6.49 17.19
N PHE A 102 5.33 -5.68 16.14
CA PHE A 102 6.50 -5.40 15.32
C PHE A 102 7.13 -4.02 15.58
N GLY A 103 6.70 -3.33 16.64
CA GLY A 103 7.33 -2.10 17.10
C GLY A 103 7.06 -0.86 16.23
N PHE A 104 5.90 -0.81 15.56
CA PHE A 104 5.49 0.38 14.82
C PHE A 104 4.76 1.38 15.72
N ASP A 105 4.89 2.65 15.40
CA ASP A 105 4.10 3.72 16.00
C ASP A 105 2.64 3.62 15.52
N LYS A 106 1.73 3.29 16.43
CA LYS A 106 0.30 3.13 16.15
C LYS A 106 -0.34 4.42 15.61
N SER A 107 0.21 5.59 15.88
CA SER A 107 -0.29 6.84 15.36
C SER A 107 -0.20 6.97 13.83
N ARG A 108 0.62 6.11 13.19
CA ARG A 108 0.74 6.02 11.72
C ARG A 108 -0.36 5.18 11.08
N PHE A 109 -1.18 4.50 11.87
CA PHE A 109 -2.25 3.61 11.39
C PHE A 109 -3.59 4.34 11.41
N VAL A 110 -4.29 4.31 10.28
CA VAL A 110 -5.58 5.00 10.09
C VAL A 110 -6.59 4.03 9.48
N CYS A 111 -7.73 3.89 10.14
CA CYS A 111 -8.88 3.16 9.60
C CYS A 111 -9.66 4.08 8.64
N ALA A 112 -9.61 3.80 7.35
CA ALA A 112 -10.23 4.67 6.36
C ALA A 112 -11.76 4.61 6.41
N VAL A 113 -12.34 3.46 6.74
CA VAL A 113 -13.79 3.32 6.86
C VAL A 113 -14.38 4.08 8.05
N ASP A 114 -13.58 4.33 9.10
CA ASP A 114 -14.01 5.15 10.24
C ASP A 114 -14.10 6.63 9.86
N ASN A 115 -13.11 7.10 9.11
CA ASN A 115 -13.07 8.47 8.63
C ASN A 115 -12.15 8.57 7.41
N ALA A 116 -12.75 8.46 6.23
CA ALA A 116 -12.01 8.54 4.97
C ALA A 116 -11.29 9.88 4.79
N GLU A 117 -11.88 10.97 5.28
CA GLU A 117 -11.28 12.30 5.18
C GLU A 117 -9.93 12.39 5.91
N ILE A 118 -9.83 11.78 7.09
CA ILE A 118 -8.55 11.69 7.81
C ILE A 118 -7.53 10.89 7.01
N ALA A 119 -7.93 9.77 6.39
CA ALA A 119 -7.03 8.97 5.57
C ALA A 119 -6.51 9.77 4.36
N TYR A 120 -7.39 10.52 3.67
CA TYR A 120 -7.03 11.38 2.54
C TYR A 120 -6.03 12.46 2.95
N GLU A 121 -6.33 13.21 4.01
CA GLU A 121 -5.48 14.30 4.46
C GLU A 121 -4.11 13.79 4.97
N ARG A 122 -4.08 12.70 5.73
CA ARG A 122 -2.83 12.12 6.23
C ARG A 122 -1.94 11.65 5.08
N LEU A 123 -2.48 10.99 4.06
CA LEU A 123 -1.70 10.56 2.91
C LEU A 123 -1.25 11.75 2.05
N LYS A 124 -2.10 12.75 1.85
CA LYS A 124 -1.74 14.02 1.21
C LYS A 124 -0.57 14.71 1.91
N GLU A 125 -0.60 14.78 3.24
CA GLU A 125 0.51 15.34 4.04
C GLU A 125 1.82 14.61 3.75
N GLN A 126 1.79 13.26 3.69
CA GLN A 126 2.97 12.47 3.36
C GLN A 126 3.47 12.73 1.93
N ILE A 127 2.58 12.92 0.98
CA ILE A 127 2.94 13.31 -0.38
C ILE A 127 3.62 14.68 -0.38
N ASN A 128 3.06 15.66 0.33
CA ASN A 128 3.58 17.03 0.38
C ASN A 128 4.97 17.14 1.05
N LEU A 129 5.32 16.20 1.92
CA LEU A 129 6.65 16.10 2.52
C LEU A 129 7.71 15.50 1.60
N SER A 130 7.33 15.03 0.40
CA SER A 130 8.25 14.33 -0.51
C SER A 130 9.24 15.28 -1.17
N THR A 131 10.49 14.81 -1.29
CA THR A 131 11.59 15.50 -1.95
C THR A 131 12.47 14.50 -2.69
N ALA A 132 13.45 14.97 -3.45
CA ALA A 132 14.43 14.09 -4.13
C ALA A 132 15.23 13.24 -3.13
N ASP A 133 15.54 13.78 -1.95
CA ASP A 133 16.30 13.07 -0.91
C ASP A 133 15.41 12.23 0.02
N ASN A 134 14.10 12.49 0.01
CA ASN A 134 13.12 11.80 0.84
C ASN A 134 11.85 11.47 0.02
N PRO A 135 11.96 10.61 -1.01
CA PRO A 135 10.82 10.23 -1.83
C PRO A 135 9.80 9.41 -1.04
N LEU A 136 8.59 9.31 -1.58
CA LEU A 136 7.52 8.48 -1.05
C LEU A 136 7.19 7.34 -2.00
N ILE A 137 7.13 6.13 -1.46
CA ILE A 137 6.55 4.97 -2.14
C ILE A 137 5.20 4.69 -1.51
N ILE A 138 4.15 4.71 -2.32
CA ILE A 138 2.80 4.31 -1.93
C ILE A 138 2.56 2.91 -2.49
N VAL A 139 2.29 1.94 -1.62
CA VAL A 139 1.87 0.58 -2.01
C VAL A 139 0.37 0.49 -1.81
N ALA A 140 -0.36 0.43 -2.92
CA ALA A 140 -1.81 0.37 -2.91
C ALA A 140 -2.28 -1.07 -3.14
N GLY A 141 -2.78 -1.70 -2.08
CA GLY A 141 -3.34 -3.05 -2.07
C GLY A 141 -4.86 -3.08 -2.01
N GLY A 142 -5.52 -1.93 -2.07
CA GLY A 142 -6.98 -1.78 -2.02
C GLY A 142 -7.54 -0.90 -3.14
N PRO A 143 -8.84 -0.57 -3.10
CA PRO A 143 -9.46 0.36 -4.02
C PRO A 143 -8.76 1.71 -4.03
N MET A 144 -8.75 2.35 -5.19
CA MET A 144 -7.94 3.56 -5.43
C MET A 144 -8.48 4.84 -4.79
N GLN A 145 -9.58 4.81 -4.06
CA GLN A 145 -10.23 6.02 -3.55
C GLN A 145 -9.34 6.82 -2.60
N VAL A 146 -8.76 6.17 -1.59
CA VAL A 146 -7.91 6.85 -0.60
C VAL A 146 -6.69 7.47 -1.27
N VAL A 147 -6.04 6.70 -2.12
CA VAL A 147 -4.84 7.14 -2.85
C VAL A 147 -5.16 8.25 -3.84
N GLY A 148 -6.24 8.10 -4.60
CA GLY A 148 -6.66 9.07 -5.62
C GLY A 148 -7.02 10.42 -5.02
N GLU A 149 -7.81 10.44 -3.95
CA GLU A 149 -8.14 11.68 -3.24
C GLU A 149 -6.90 12.37 -2.67
N ALA A 150 -6.01 11.62 -2.04
CA ALA A 150 -4.78 12.18 -1.49
C ALA A 150 -3.89 12.79 -2.58
N ILE A 151 -3.71 12.09 -3.71
CA ILE A 151 -2.92 12.58 -4.84
C ILE A 151 -3.57 13.83 -5.46
N ASN A 152 -4.89 13.81 -5.64
CA ASN A 152 -5.62 14.94 -6.24
C ASN A 152 -5.51 16.22 -5.40
N ARG A 153 -5.47 16.09 -4.07
CA ARG A 153 -5.38 17.20 -3.11
C ARG A 153 -3.96 17.65 -2.82
N ALA A 154 -2.96 16.86 -3.17
CA ALA A 154 -1.56 17.14 -2.88
C ALA A 154 -1.00 18.26 -3.77
N ASP A 155 0.12 18.86 -3.32
CA ASP A 155 0.93 19.75 -4.15
C ASP A 155 1.46 18.99 -5.36
N ARG A 156 1.04 19.40 -6.54
CA ARG A 156 1.41 18.80 -7.81
C ARG A 156 2.92 18.78 -8.05
N GLY A 157 3.63 19.78 -7.55
CA GLY A 157 5.09 19.84 -7.63
C GLY A 157 5.82 18.77 -6.85
N LYS A 158 5.12 18.08 -5.93
CA LYS A 158 5.63 16.99 -5.11
C LYS A 158 5.47 15.62 -5.76
N LEU A 159 4.53 15.46 -6.67
CA LEU A 159 4.19 14.17 -7.27
C LEU A 159 5.36 13.52 -8.02
N LYS A 160 6.28 14.28 -8.54
CA LYS A 160 7.52 13.77 -9.18
C LYS A 160 8.46 13.04 -8.22
N TYR A 161 8.24 13.14 -6.91
CA TYR A 161 8.99 12.43 -5.88
C TYR A 161 8.18 11.28 -5.27
N VAL A 162 7.06 10.92 -5.89
CA VAL A 162 6.16 9.87 -5.42
C VAL A 162 6.11 8.74 -6.44
N SER A 163 6.19 7.50 -5.94
CA SER A 163 5.93 6.30 -6.73
C SER A 163 4.70 5.60 -6.17
N LEU A 164 3.74 5.32 -7.03
CA LEU A 164 2.56 4.52 -6.73
C LEU A 164 2.76 3.12 -7.30
N ILE A 165 2.75 2.12 -6.43
CA ILE A 165 2.82 0.71 -6.80
C ILE A 165 1.47 0.08 -6.50
N THR A 166 0.87 -0.56 -7.48
CA THR A 166 -0.41 -1.25 -7.34
C THR A 166 -0.42 -2.58 -8.07
N HIS A 167 -1.35 -3.43 -7.71
CA HIS A 167 -1.67 -4.70 -8.36
C HIS A 167 -3.18 -4.90 -8.36
N SER A 168 -3.68 -5.96 -8.97
CA SER A 168 -5.10 -6.28 -9.04
C SER A 168 -5.93 -5.35 -9.95
N LYS A 169 -6.46 -5.96 -10.99
CA LYS A 169 -7.38 -5.29 -11.90
C LYS A 169 -8.67 -4.85 -11.19
N TRP A 170 -9.10 -5.59 -10.17
CA TRP A 170 -10.29 -5.28 -9.40
C TRP A 170 -10.09 -3.97 -8.62
N ASN A 171 -9.06 -3.87 -7.79
CA ASN A 171 -8.74 -2.68 -7.01
C ASN A 171 -8.56 -1.44 -7.91
N ASN A 172 -7.86 -1.62 -9.03
CA ASN A 172 -7.57 -0.53 -9.95
C ASN A 172 -8.81 0.08 -10.62
N ASN A 173 -9.89 -0.68 -10.74
CA ASN A 173 -11.11 -0.25 -11.43
C ASN A 173 -12.34 -0.20 -10.53
N HIS A 174 -12.21 -0.53 -9.26
CA HIS A 174 -13.37 -0.64 -8.36
C HIS A 174 -14.16 0.67 -8.26
N GLY A 175 -13.49 1.80 -8.21
CA GLY A 175 -14.12 3.12 -8.19
C GLY A 175 -14.89 3.49 -9.47
N ALA A 176 -14.65 2.82 -10.60
CA ALA A 176 -15.42 2.98 -11.83
C ALA A 176 -16.65 2.06 -11.87
N ASN A 177 -16.84 1.23 -10.90
CA ASN A 177 -18.01 0.34 -10.80
C ASN A 177 -19.21 1.14 -10.33
N VAL A 178 -19.78 1.49 -11.16
CA VAL A 178 -20.89 2.12 -11.72
C VAL A 178 -22.20 1.77 -11.04
N ALA A 179 -23.05 2.78 -11.06
CA ALA A 179 -24.47 2.75 -10.83
C ALA A 179 -25.11 1.40 -11.20
N GLY A 180 -25.67 0.72 -10.20
CA GLY A 180 -26.36 -0.55 -10.36
C GLY A 180 -25.53 -1.80 -10.03
N SER A 181 -24.26 -1.70 -9.71
CA SER A 181 -23.55 -2.82 -9.09
C SER A 181 -24.03 -2.99 -7.64
N LYS A 182 -23.99 -4.23 -7.13
CA LYS A 182 -24.31 -4.49 -5.70
C LYS A 182 -23.42 -3.68 -4.73
N TRP A 183 -22.36 -3.07 -5.24
CA TRP A 183 -21.37 -2.27 -4.55
C TRP A 183 -21.65 -0.76 -4.64
N ASP A 184 -22.53 -0.35 -5.53
CA ASP A 184 -22.94 1.05 -5.67
C ASP A 184 -23.96 1.42 -4.59
N LYS A 185 -23.55 1.43 -3.36
CA LYS A 185 -24.39 1.90 -2.26
C LYS A 185 -24.42 3.42 -2.14
N HIS A 186 -23.54 4.13 -2.84
CA HIS A 186 -23.30 5.56 -2.63
C HIS A 186 -23.46 6.43 -3.88
N GLY A 187 -23.63 5.83 -5.06
CA GLY A 187 -23.82 6.58 -6.33
C GLY A 187 -22.65 7.48 -6.71
N GLU A 188 -21.52 7.38 -6.03
CA GLU A 188 -20.34 8.18 -6.28
C GLU A 188 -19.30 7.36 -7.04
N LEU A 189 -18.82 7.93 -8.13
CA LEU A 189 -17.67 7.41 -8.85
C LEU A 189 -16.41 7.73 -8.05
N GLY A 190 -15.76 6.67 -7.56
CA GLY A 190 -14.46 6.81 -6.93
C GLY A 190 -13.30 6.86 -7.93
N TRP A 191 -12.12 7.05 -7.41
CA TRP A 191 -10.90 7.05 -8.20
C TRP A 191 -10.57 5.67 -8.78
N THR A 192 -10.05 5.68 -10.01
CA THR A 192 -9.46 4.51 -10.66
C THR A 192 -7.97 4.71 -10.84
N TYR A 193 -7.22 3.62 -10.99
CA TYR A 193 -5.80 3.69 -11.35
C TYR A 193 -5.57 4.46 -12.67
N GLY A 194 -6.45 4.28 -13.65
CA GLY A 194 -6.36 5.00 -14.92
C GLY A 194 -6.41 6.52 -14.75
N GLN A 195 -7.33 7.01 -13.92
CA GLN A 195 -7.44 8.44 -13.61
C GLN A 195 -6.23 8.96 -12.85
N ILE A 196 -5.69 8.16 -11.91
CA ILE A 196 -4.46 8.52 -11.19
C ILE A 196 -3.25 8.53 -12.13
N ALA A 197 -3.12 7.51 -12.97
CA ALA A 197 -2.01 7.39 -13.92
C ALA A 197 -1.99 8.53 -14.95
N GLU A 198 -3.15 9.08 -15.30
CA GLU A 198 -3.22 10.30 -16.15
C GLU A 198 -2.50 11.49 -15.50
N THR A 199 -2.50 11.56 -14.17
CA THR A 199 -1.78 12.60 -13.42
C THR A 199 -0.28 12.50 -13.61
N GLN A 200 0.27 11.29 -13.86
CA GLN A 200 1.70 11.07 -14.10
C GLN A 200 2.19 11.87 -15.31
N SER A 201 1.45 11.86 -16.41
CA SER A 201 1.85 12.58 -17.63
C SER A 201 1.94 14.09 -17.43
N ARG A 202 1.19 14.61 -16.46
CA ARG A 202 1.11 16.05 -16.18
C ARG A 202 2.10 16.51 -15.11
N PHE A 203 2.33 15.70 -14.08
CA PHE A 203 3.01 16.14 -12.87
C PHE A 203 4.17 15.22 -12.44
N GLY A 204 4.48 14.19 -13.22
CA GLY A 204 5.63 13.32 -12.99
C GLY A 204 5.45 12.25 -11.90
N LEU A 205 4.20 11.94 -11.50
CA LEU A 205 3.94 10.79 -10.63
C LEU A 205 4.39 9.50 -11.31
N ASN A 206 5.21 8.69 -10.64
CA ASN A 206 5.64 7.40 -11.15
C ASN A 206 4.64 6.31 -10.77
N CYS A 207 3.91 5.77 -11.74
CA CYS A 207 2.94 4.70 -11.53
C CYS A 207 3.46 3.36 -12.03
N VAL A 208 3.45 2.35 -11.15
CA VAL A 208 3.89 0.99 -11.44
C VAL A 208 2.74 0.02 -11.20
N TYR A 209 2.30 -0.67 -12.24
CA TYR A 209 1.32 -1.74 -12.13
C TYR A 209 2.03 -3.10 -12.21
N ILE A 210 1.94 -3.86 -11.13
CA ILE A 210 2.52 -5.21 -11.06
C ILE A 210 1.50 -6.21 -11.57
N THR A 211 1.78 -6.82 -12.72
CA THR A 211 1.01 -7.95 -13.23
C THR A 211 1.61 -9.25 -12.70
N LEU A 212 0.85 -9.98 -11.91
CA LEU A 212 1.19 -11.36 -11.59
C LEU A 212 0.89 -12.21 -12.84
N ASN A 213 1.92 -12.62 -13.54
CA ASN A 213 1.74 -13.62 -14.58
C ASN A 213 1.26 -14.92 -13.92
N SER A 214 0.09 -15.39 -14.30
CA SER A 214 -0.60 -16.58 -13.79
C SER A 214 0.10 -17.93 -14.13
N THR A 215 1.42 -17.94 -14.24
CA THR A 215 2.21 -19.14 -14.52
C THR A 215 2.65 -19.90 -13.27
N CYS A 216 2.34 -19.42 -12.07
CA CYS A 216 2.49 -20.25 -10.88
C CYS A 216 1.28 -21.18 -10.76
N LYS A 217 1.23 -22.24 -11.57
CA LYS A 217 0.41 -23.40 -11.28
C LYS A 217 1.08 -24.10 -10.10
N CYS A 218 0.53 -23.94 -8.91
CA CYS A 218 0.81 -24.89 -7.83
C CYS A 218 0.29 -26.26 -8.29
N ASN A 219 1.21 -27.15 -8.61
CA ASN A 219 0.93 -28.57 -8.75
C ASN A 219 0.82 -29.19 -7.37
#